data_8745d851de70b2e22c7dd197280a1d4a
#
_entry.id   8745d851de70b2e22c7dd197280a1d4a
#
_cell.length_a   1.000
_cell.length_b   1.000
_cell.length_c   1.000
_cell.angle_alpha   90.00
_cell.angle_beta   90.00
_cell.angle_gamma   90.00
#
_symmetry.space_group_name_H-M   'P 1'
#
loop_
_entity.id
_entity.type
_entity.pdbx_description
1 polymer ?
#
loop_
_entity_poly.entity_id
_entity_poly.type
_entity_poly.pdbx_seq_one_letter_code
_entity_poly.pdbx_strand_id
1 'polypeptide(L)'
;DVRLAANGGITMFDYWKPLLTDVFIDDIRRQGGVLVNLASSEMKDLFDWKRVESEVRVVTPDFQVWKDGRLKTVVVYAKMCRGEMTRYLLKNRIDSPDGLRAFEWEGFAFDEERSTPDRWLFTMG
;
A
#
# COMPACT_ATOMS: atom_id res chain seq x y z
N ASP A 1 0.77 15.03 -16.33
CA ASP A 1 0.77 14.01 -17.38
C ASP A 1 1.44 14.49 -18.64
N VAL A 2 2.26 13.64 -19.23
CA VAL A 2 2.83 13.87 -20.55
C VAL A 2 2.00 13.07 -21.55
N ARG A 3 1.43 13.76 -22.55
CA ARG A 3 0.60 13.13 -23.55
C ARG A 3 1.34 13.02 -24.87
N LEU A 4 1.12 11.90 -25.55
CA LEU A 4 1.62 11.68 -26.91
C LEU A 4 0.55 12.16 -27.87
N ALA A 5 0.72 13.38 -28.42
CA ALA A 5 -0.29 14.03 -29.27
C ALA A 5 -0.67 13.18 -30.50
N ALA A 6 0.28 12.44 -31.05
CA ALA A 6 0.05 11.59 -32.22
C ALA A 6 -0.84 10.35 -31.94
N ASN A 7 -1.07 10.02 -30.69
CA ASN A 7 -1.80 8.81 -30.29
C ASN A 7 -3.14 9.10 -29.62
N GLY A 8 -3.78 10.20 -29.95
CA GLY A 8 -5.11 10.52 -29.47
C GLY A 8 -5.19 10.82 -27.97
N GLY A 9 -4.11 11.31 -27.37
CA GLY A 9 -4.09 11.69 -25.97
C GLY A 9 -3.70 10.59 -25.00
N ILE A 10 -3.10 9.50 -25.45
CA ILE A 10 -2.53 8.47 -24.57
C ILE A 10 -1.37 9.07 -23.78
N THR A 11 -1.40 8.90 -22.45
CA THR A 11 -0.32 9.38 -21.59
C THR A 11 0.91 8.49 -21.68
N MET A 12 2.07 9.02 -21.26
CA MET A 12 3.29 8.21 -21.12
C MET A 12 3.08 7.04 -20.18
N PHE A 13 2.38 7.27 -19.07
CA PHE A 13 2.10 6.21 -18.10
C PHE A 13 1.22 5.12 -18.69
N ASP A 14 0.22 5.45 -19.49
CA ASP A 14 -0.64 4.46 -20.14
C ASP A 14 0.14 3.60 -21.12
N TYR A 15 1.11 4.18 -21.80
CA TYR A 15 1.97 3.45 -22.72
C TYR A 15 2.88 2.45 -21.99
N TRP A 16 3.51 2.89 -20.90
CA TRP A 16 4.50 2.09 -20.17
C TRP A 16 3.89 1.19 -19.08
N LYS A 17 2.65 1.45 -18.69
CA LYS A 17 2.01 0.75 -17.56
C LYS A 17 2.10 -0.78 -17.63
N PRO A 18 1.79 -1.45 -18.77
CA PRO A 18 1.90 -2.91 -18.82
C PRO A 18 3.33 -3.41 -18.60
N LEU A 19 4.32 -2.72 -19.16
CA LEU A 19 5.73 -3.10 -19.02
C LEU A 19 6.23 -2.87 -17.59
N LEU A 20 5.85 -1.74 -16.99
CA LEU A 20 6.18 -1.45 -15.60
C LEU A 20 5.54 -2.46 -14.66
N THR A 21 4.30 -2.85 -14.95
CA THR A 21 3.59 -3.85 -14.15
C THR A 21 4.27 -5.21 -14.24
N ASP A 22 4.73 -5.64 -15.43
CA ASP A 22 5.48 -6.88 -15.59
C ASP A 22 6.75 -6.90 -14.73
N VAL A 23 7.53 -5.84 -14.79
CA VAL A 23 8.78 -5.72 -14.03
C VAL A 23 8.49 -5.73 -12.53
N PHE A 24 7.46 -5.02 -12.12
CA PHE A 24 7.08 -4.90 -10.71
C PHE A 24 6.64 -6.25 -10.13
N ILE A 25 5.76 -6.96 -10.83
CA ILE A 25 5.30 -8.30 -10.42
C ILE A 25 6.46 -9.28 -10.33
N ASP A 26 7.34 -9.27 -11.33
CA ASP A 26 8.50 -10.15 -11.36
C ASP A 26 9.42 -9.89 -10.16
N ASP A 27 9.65 -8.62 -9.85
CA ASP A 27 10.47 -8.23 -8.69
C ASP A 27 9.84 -8.68 -7.37
N ILE A 28 8.52 -8.51 -7.21
CA ILE A 28 7.80 -9.00 -6.01
C ILE A 28 7.97 -10.51 -5.86
N ARG A 29 7.83 -11.26 -6.96
CA ARG A 29 7.97 -12.72 -6.93
C ARG A 29 9.37 -13.16 -6.52
N ARG A 30 10.41 -12.44 -6.95
CA ARG A 30 11.79 -12.72 -6.54
C ARG A 30 12.02 -12.49 -5.06
N GLN A 31 11.25 -11.60 -4.46
CA GLN A 31 11.38 -11.24 -3.04
C GLN A 31 10.40 -11.98 -2.11
N GLY A 32 9.78 -13.06 -2.58
CA GLY A 32 8.91 -13.89 -1.78
C GLY A 32 7.43 -13.83 -2.10
N GLY A 33 7.03 -13.05 -3.12
CA GLY A 33 5.66 -13.03 -3.62
C GLY A 33 4.65 -12.24 -2.79
N VAL A 34 5.10 -11.44 -1.84
CA VAL A 34 4.23 -10.60 -0.99
C VAL A 34 4.65 -9.14 -1.08
N LEU A 35 3.70 -8.27 -1.34
CA LEU A 35 3.90 -6.83 -1.34
C LEU A 35 3.15 -6.21 -0.16
N VAL A 36 3.85 -5.43 0.66
CA VAL A 36 3.21 -4.54 1.62
C VAL A 36 3.01 -3.19 0.94
N ASN A 37 1.76 -2.82 0.70
CA ASN A 37 1.42 -1.62 -0.05
C ASN A 37 1.34 -0.40 0.86
N LEU A 38 2.43 0.38 0.91
CA LEU A 38 2.49 1.66 1.63
C LEU A 38 2.47 2.86 0.68
N ALA A 39 2.21 2.62 -0.60
CA ALA A 39 2.19 3.66 -1.61
C ALA A 39 0.95 4.56 -1.47
N SER A 40 1.10 5.83 -1.81
CA SER A 40 -0.03 6.74 -1.94
C SER A 40 -0.90 6.36 -3.14
N SER A 41 -2.14 6.86 -3.17
CA SER A 41 -3.05 6.61 -4.29
C SER A 41 -2.50 7.10 -5.64
N GLU A 42 -1.68 8.14 -5.62
CA GLU A 42 -1.03 8.67 -6.83
C GLU A 42 -0.03 7.68 -7.44
N MET A 43 0.69 6.96 -6.60
CA MET A 43 1.64 5.95 -7.06
C MET A 43 0.96 4.75 -7.69
N LYS A 44 -0.30 4.49 -7.33
CA LYS A 44 -1.06 3.37 -7.88
C LYS A 44 -1.35 3.51 -9.37
N ASP A 45 -1.33 4.73 -9.90
CA ASP A 45 -1.56 4.96 -11.33
C ASP A 45 -0.42 4.47 -12.21
N LEU A 46 0.76 4.21 -11.65
CA LEU A 46 1.92 3.71 -12.38
C LEU A 46 1.80 2.25 -12.80
N PHE A 47 0.96 1.49 -12.11
CA PHE A 47 0.83 0.04 -12.32
C PHE A 47 -0.63 -0.36 -12.52
N ASP A 48 -0.84 -1.49 -13.19
CA ASP A 48 -2.14 -2.15 -13.22
C ASP A 48 -2.34 -2.92 -11.90
N TRP A 49 -2.93 -2.27 -10.91
CA TRP A 49 -3.10 -2.84 -9.58
C TRP A 49 -4.03 -4.06 -9.54
N LYS A 50 -5.04 -4.11 -10.38
CA LYS A 50 -5.90 -5.30 -10.45
C LYS A 50 -5.09 -6.52 -10.85
N ARG A 51 -4.16 -6.35 -11.78
CA ARG A 51 -3.27 -7.41 -12.21
C ARG A 51 -2.28 -7.78 -11.11
N VAL A 52 -1.68 -6.79 -10.44
CA VAL A 52 -0.77 -7.04 -9.31
C VAL A 52 -1.46 -7.84 -8.23
N GLU A 53 -2.66 -7.43 -7.82
CA GLU A 53 -3.44 -8.12 -6.78
C GLU A 53 -3.85 -9.53 -7.18
N SER A 54 -4.01 -9.81 -8.47
CA SER A 54 -4.36 -11.14 -8.96
C SER A 54 -3.17 -12.11 -9.04
N GLU A 55 -1.96 -11.60 -9.19
CA GLU A 55 -0.77 -12.41 -9.43
C GLU A 55 0.17 -12.54 -8.23
N VAL A 56 0.12 -11.61 -7.27
CA VAL A 56 0.92 -11.66 -6.04
C VAL A 56 0.05 -11.29 -4.85
N ARG A 57 0.50 -11.70 -3.64
CA ARG A 57 -0.20 -11.30 -2.43
C ARG A 57 0.14 -9.84 -2.11
N VAL A 58 -0.89 -9.01 -1.96
CA VAL A 58 -0.74 -7.61 -1.54
C VAL A 58 -1.39 -7.45 -0.18
N VAL A 59 -0.63 -6.96 0.79
CA VAL A 59 -1.13 -6.57 2.09
C VAL A 59 -1.16 -5.05 2.15
N THR A 60 -2.33 -4.47 2.36
CA THR A 60 -2.49 -3.03 2.42
C THR A 60 -2.82 -2.61 3.86
N PRO A 61 -1.89 -1.96 4.57
CA PRO A 61 -2.19 -1.33 5.84
C PRO A 61 -3.13 -0.14 5.64
N ASP A 62 -4.14 -0.04 6.49
CA ASP A 62 -5.10 1.05 6.50
C ASP A 62 -5.15 1.65 7.90
N PHE A 63 -5.11 2.98 8.00
CA PHE A 63 -5.03 3.68 9.27
C PHE A 63 -6.28 4.52 9.47
N GLN A 64 -7.07 4.19 10.48
CA GLN A 64 -8.33 4.86 10.77
C GLN A 64 -8.45 5.27 12.23
N VAL A 65 -9.24 6.30 12.47
CA VAL A 65 -9.47 6.89 13.78
C VAL A 65 -10.94 6.72 14.16
N TRP A 66 -11.18 6.33 15.39
CA TRP A 66 -12.53 6.31 15.94
C TRP A 66 -12.99 7.73 16.26
N LYS A 67 -14.08 8.16 15.61
CA LYS A 67 -14.75 9.44 15.86
C LYS A 67 -16.26 9.23 15.85
N ASP A 68 -16.92 9.64 16.91
CA ASP A 68 -18.39 9.54 17.03
C ASP A 68 -18.91 8.12 16.79
N GLY A 69 -18.19 7.11 17.29
CA GLY A 69 -18.54 5.71 17.13
C GLY A 69 -18.29 5.13 15.74
N ARG A 70 -17.57 5.82 14.88
CA ARG A 70 -17.26 5.38 13.54
C ARG A 70 -15.78 5.47 13.24
N LEU A 71 -15.28 4.56 12.41
CA LEU A 71 -13.95 4.63 11.88
C LEU A 71 -13.89 5.61 10.70
N LYS A 72 -12.93 6.52 10.73
CA LYS A 72 -12.72 7.51 9.68
C LYS A 72 -11.25 7.60 9.30
N THR A 73 -10.98 7.81 8.02
CA THR A 73 -9.63 8.10 7.55
C THR A 73 -9.35 9.58 7.73
N VAL A 74 -8.31 9.90 8.49
CA VAL A 74 -7.75 11.25 8.57
C VAL A 74 -6.49 11.25 7.71
N VAL A 75 -6.55 11.92 6.56
CA VAL A 75 -5.52 11.82 5.50
C VAL A 75 -4.12 12.14 6.03
N VAL A 76 -3.98 13.20 6.82
CA VAL A 76 -2.69 13.59 7.41
C VAL A 76 -2.13 12.49 8.30
N TYR A 77 -2.96 11.93 9.17
CA TYR A 77 -2.54 10.86 10.07
C TYR A 77 -2.18 9.59 9.29
N ALA A 78 -2.97 9.26 8.27
CA ALA A 78 -2.68 8.09 7.44
C ALA A 78 -1.33 8.21 6.73
N LYS A 79 -1.00 9.40 6.21
CA LYS A 79 0.31 9.67 5.59
C LYS A 79 1.45 9.52 6.60
N MET A 80 1.29 10.07 7.79
CA MET A 80 2.29 9.97 8.86
C MET A 80 2.50 8.52 9.28
N CYS A 81 1.42 7.76 9.44
CA CYS A 81 1.49 6.35 9.79
C CYS A 81 2.22 5.52 8.74
N ARG A 82 1.95 5.75 7.45
CA ARG A 82 2.66 5.04 6.38
C ARG A 82 4.16 5.34 6.40
N GLY A 83 4.54 6.59 6.65
CA GLY A 83 5.94 6.98 6.78
C GLY A 83 6.61 6.31 7.98
N GLU A 84 5.95 6.32 9.13
CA GLU A 84 6.48 5.69 10.34
C GLU A 84 6.55 4.17 10.22
N MET A 85 5.57 3.56 9.56
CA MET A 85 5.61 2.12 9.29
C MET A 85 6.77 1.74 8.38
N THR A 86 7.06 2.56 7.38
CA THR A 86 8.23 2.37 6.51
C THR A 86 9.52 2.40 7.33
N ARG A 87 9.66 3.36 8.23
CA ARG A 87 10.82 3.44 9.14
C ARG A 87 10.92 2.23 10.06
N TYR A 88 9.77 1.79 10.58
CA TYR A 88 9.68 0.60 11.43
C TYR A 88 10.18 -0.64 10.70
N LEU A 89 9.75 -0.84 9.44
CA LEU A 89 10.19 -1.97 8.63
C LEU A 89 11.71 -1.97 8.43
N LEU A 90 12.27 -0.81 8.10
CA LEU A 90 13.71 -0.68 7.83
C LEU A 90 14.54 -0.82 9.11
N LYS A 91 14.11 -0.18 10.19
CA LYS A 91 14.83 -0.18 11.46
C LYS A 91 14.88 -1.58 12.09
N ASN A 92 13.78 -2.31 12.03
CA ASN A 92 13.66 -3.62 12.67
C ASN A 92 13.95 -4.77 11.70
N ARG A 93 14.30 -4.46 10.45
CA ARG A 93 14.60 -5.45 9.41
C ARG A 93 13.49 -6.48 9.27
N ILE A 94 12.25 -5.99 9.21
CA ILE A 94 11.08 -6.84 9.06
C ILE A 94 11.07 -7.42 7.65
N ASP A 95 11.09 -8.74 7.55
CA ASP A 95 11.18 -9.47 6.28
C ASP A 95 9.91 -10.25 5.94
N SER A 96 8.89 -10.21 6.80
CA SER A 96 7.59 -10.81 6.54
C SER A 96 6.46 -9.87 6.97
N PRO A 97 5.26 -9.97 6.34
CA PRO A 97 4.13 -9.12 6.69
C PRO A 97 3.69 -9.26 8.15
N ASP A 98 3.81 -10.45 8.73
CA ASP A 98 3.38 -10.70 10.10
C ASP A 98 4.11 -9.82 11.12
N GLY A 99 5.33 -9.41 10.83
CA GLY A 99 6.08 -8.48 11.68
C GLY A 99 5.44 -7.11 11.81
N LEU A 100 4.54 -6.72 10.90
CA LEU A 100 3.83 -5.45 10.97
C LEU A 100 2.75 -5.40 12.04
N ARG A 101 2.25 -6.53 12.50
CA ARG A 101 1.18 -6.58 13.51
C ARG A 101 1.57 -5.96 14.83
N ALA A 102 2.86 -5.91 15.13
CA ALA A 102 3.37 -5.28 16.33
C ALA A 102 3.57 -3.76 16.20
N PHE A 103 3.33 -3.20 15.02
CA PHE A 103 3.48 -1.76 14.81
C PHE A 103 2.48 -0.97 15.64
N GLU A 104 3.00 -0.01 16.40
CA GLU A 104 2.20 0.95 17.16
C GLU A 104 2.84 2.33 17.01
N TRP A 105 2.02 3.34 16.80
CA TRP A 105 2.50 4.72 16.70
C TRP A 105 1.37 5.69 17.04
N GLU A 106 1.63 6.57 18.01
CA GLU A 106 0.68 7.62 18.43
C GLU A 106 -0.73 7.09 18.71
N GLY A 107 -0.84 5.91 19.29
CA GLY A 107 -2.12 5.28 19.61
C GLY A 107 -2.71 4.43 18.50
N PHE A 108 -2.13 4.41 17.31
CA PHE A 108 -2.53 3.47 16.26
C PHE A 108 -1.94 2.09 16.56
N ALA A 109 -2.78 1.07 16.51
CA ALA A 109 -2.39 -0.32 16.74
C ALA A 109 -3.24 -1.25 15.88
N PHE A 110 -2.69 -2.45 15.61
CA PHE A 110 -3.37 -3.45 14.78
C PHE A 110 -4.72 -3.85 15.37
N ASP A 111 -5.76 -3.85 14.53
CA ASP A 111 -7.12 -4.27 14.89
C ASP A 111 -7.41 -5.59 14.18
N GLU A 112 -7.21 -6.69 14.89
CA GLU A 112 -7.37 -8.03 14.33
C GLU A 112 -8.81 -8.32 13.93
N GLU A 113 -9.79 -7.88 14.71
CA GLU A 113 -11.20 -8.17 14.45
C GLU A 113 -11.70 -7.56 13.15
N ARG A 114 -11.18 -6.39 12.79
CA ARG A 114 -11.62 -5.64 11.62
C ARG A 114 -10.72 -5.79 10.41
N SER A 115 -9.62 -6.51 10.57
CA SER A 115 -8.67 -6.77 9.50
C SER A 115 -9.07 -7.96 8.66
N THR A 116 -8.73 -7.93 7.37
CA THR A 116 -8.85 -9.08 6.46
C THR A 116 -7.43 -9.54 6.09
N PRO A 117 -7.26 -10.70 5.44
CA PRO A 117 -5.94 -11.16 5.03
C PRO A 117 -5.17 -10.18 4.15
N ASP A 118 -5.87 -9.36 3.37
CA ASP A 118 -5.26 -8.43 2.41
C ASP A 118 -5.31 -6.97 2.87
N ARG A 119 -6.17 -6.64 3.81
CA ARG A 119 -6.32 -5.29 4.35
C ARG A 119 -6.17 -5.32 5.86
N TRP A 120 -5.07 -4.80 6.34
CA TRP A 120 -4.76 -4.79 7.76
C TRP A 120 -5.07 -3.41 8.34
N LEU A 121 -6.02 -3.38 9.25
CA LEU A 121 -6.50 -2.15 9.85
C LEU A 121 -5.74 -1.84 11.13
N PHE A 122 -5.26 -0.60 11.22
CA PHE A 122 -4.63 -0.04 12.42
C PHE A 122 -5.51 1.12 12.89
N THR A 123 -5.99 1.06 14.12
CA THR A 123 -6.96 2.02 14.64
C THR A 123 -6.41 2.78 15.84
N MET A 124 -6.87 4.03 16.00
CA MET A 124 -6.59 4.89 17.13
C MET A 124 -7.91 5.38 17.73
N GLY A 125 -7.96 5.41 19.07
CA GLY A 125 -9.11 5.95 19.78
C GLY A 125 -9.82 4.97 20.68
#